data_518f3378874ff9990c7bf7bdb002e5cf
#
_entry.id   518f3378874ff9990c7bf7bdb002e5cf
#
_cell.length_a   1.000
_cell.length_b   1.000
_cell.length_c   1.000
_cell.angle_alpha   90.00
_cell.angle_beta   90.00
_cell.angle_gamma   90.00
#
_symmetry.space_group_name_H-M   'P 1'
#
loop_
_entity.id
_entity.type
_entity.pdbx_description
1 polymer ?
#
loop_
_entity_poly.entity_id
_entity_poly.type
_entity_poly.pdbx_seq_one_letter_code
_entity_poly.pdbx_strand_id
1 'polypeptide(L)'
;HSGSRGLGESVLRSYVEEHLTGGSDAESFAAAPYLQGHDLAARWAKVNRGLLAQRFVQQLGAEADLLWDGCHNSITAREHEGETVWVHRKGAVAAETEAVVIPGSRGSLSYLLKPLGDGESHAWSLAHGAGRKWARNESRQRMRERFGMHQLAQTPLGGRVICGERDLLYEEAPAAYKNIEDVVQDLVDAGLVSVIATFRPLLTYKTRAFLR
;
A
#
# COMPACT_ATOMS: atom_id res chain seq x y z
N HIS A 1 7.26 2.26 -1.28
CA HIS A 1 6.08 2.36 -0.43
C HIS A 1 6.40 3.17 0.84
N SER A 2 5.67 4.26 1.06
CA SER A 2 5.76 5.06 2.28
C SER A 2 4.42 5.81 2.50
N GLY A 3 3.98 5.88 3.75
CA GLY A 3 2.78 6.61 4.15
C GLY A 3 3.11 7.93 4.86
N SER A 4 2.11 8.47 5.56
CA SER A 4 2.24 9.70 6.36
C SER A 4 3.01 9.52 7.66
N ARG A 5 3.48 8.32 7.94
CA ARG A 5 4.21 7.96 9.17
C ARG A 5 3.37 8.27 10.41
N GLY A 6 3.98 8.84 11.46
CA GLY A 6 3.27 9.18 12.68
C GLY A 6 2.16 10.24 12.55
N LEU A 7 2.20 11.08 11.49
CA LEU A 7 1.19 12.13 11.32
C LEU A 7 -0.22 11.54 11.16
N GLY A 8 -0.41 10.57 10.25
CA GLY A 8 -1.73 9.96 10.06
C GLY A 8 -2.19 9.15 11.26
N GLU A 9 -1.26 8.52 11.99
CA GLU A 9 -1.57 7.83 13.23
C GLU A 9 -2.03 8.82 14.32
N SER A 10 -1.38 9.97 14.46
CA SER A 10 -1.78 10.99 15.45
C SER A 10 -3.16 11.55 15.16
N VAL A 11 -3.49 11.84 13.88
CA VAL A 11 -4.82 12.31 13.48
C VAL A 11 -5.90 11.30 13.86
N LEU A 12 -5.69 10.02 13.54
CA LEU A 12 -6.65 8.96 13.90
C LEU A 12 -6.78 8.79 15.41
N ARG A 13 -5.66 8.81 16.14
CA ARG A 13 -5.64 8.63 17.60
C ARG A 13 -6.38 9.74 18.30
N SER A 14 -6.11 11.01 17.96
CA SER A 14 -6.82 12.16 18.55
C SER A 14 -8.33 12.05 18.31
N TYR A 15 -8.75 11.69 17.10
CA TYR A 15 -10.16 11.53 16.79
C TYR A 15 -10.82 10.40 17.60
N VAL A 16 -10.17 9.25 17.73
CA VAL A 16 -10.69 8.11 18.50
C VAL A 16 -10.77 8.43 19.99
N GLU A 17 -9.77 9.15 20.54
CA GLU A 17 -9.78 9.57 21.95
C GLU A 17 -10.89 10.56 22.27
N GLU A 18 -11.22 11.47 21.33
CA GLU A 18 -12.30 12.44 21.49
C GLU A 18 -13.71 11.83 21.33
N HIS A 19 -13.84 10.80 20.48
CA HIS A 19 -15.14 10.26 20.04
C HIS A 19 -15.35 8.79 20.42
N LEU A 20 -14.78 8.33 21.46
CA LEU A 20 -14.64 6.98 22.08
C LEU A 20 -15.58 5.85 21.65
N THR A 21 -16.74 6.10 21.06
CA THR A 21 -17.71 5.06 20.65
C THR A 21 -18.53 5.50 19.44
N GLY A 22 -18.38 4.81 18.33
CA GLY A 22 -19.20 5.01 17.13
C GLY A 22 -18.53 5.90 16.08
N GLY A 23 -19.08 5.89 14.88
CA GLY A 23 -18.71 6.81 13.81
C GLY A 23 -19.34 8.17 14.02
N SER A 24 -18.85 9.17 13.28
CA SER A 24 -19.53 10.45 13.13
C SER A 24 -20.24 10.49 11.79
N ASP A 25 -21.37 11.16 11.74
CA ASP A 25 -21.98 11.55 10.48
C ASP A 25 -20.98 12.41 9.70
N ALA A 26 -20.77 12.08 8.43
CA ALA A 26 -19.77 12.76 7.58
C ALA A 26 -20.09 14.26 7.37
N GLU A 27 -21.35 14.63 7.44
CA GLU A 27 -21.82 16.03 7.37
C GLU A 27 -21.79 16.72 8.74
N SER A 28 -21.47 16.00 9.81
CA SER A 28 -21.39 16.59 11.14
C SER A 28 -20.19 17.52 11.27
N PHE A 29 -20.36 18.56 12.07
CA PHE A 29 -19.25 19.47 12.41
C PHE A 29 -18.04 18.74 13.02
N ALA A 30 -18.27 17.61 13.68
CA ALA A 30 -17.22 16.77 14.29
C ALA A 30 -16.37 16.01 13.26
N ALA A 31 -16.90 15.69 12.07
CA ALA A 31 -16.15 15.00 11.02
C ALA A 31 -15.17 15.92 10.27
N ALA A 32 -15.48 17.22 10.15
CA ALA A 32 -14.68 18.16 9.36
C ALA A 32 -13.22 18.27 9.81
N PRO A 33 -12.86 18.39 11.10
CA PRO A 33 -11.46 18.42 11.54
C PRO A 33 -10.72 17.13 11.22
N TYR A 34 -11.39 15.98 11.34
CA TYR A 34 -10.81 14.69 11.00
C TYR A 34 -10.48 14.58 9.51
N LEU A 35 -11.41 14.96 8.64
CA LEU A 35 -11.23 14.96 7.18
C LEU A 35 -10.10 15.91 6.76
N GLN A 36 -10.02 17.10 7.36
CA GLN A 36 -8.91 18.02 7.11
C GLN A 36 -7.55 17.44 7.53
N GLY A 37 -7.48 16.82 8.69
CA GLY A 37 -6.29 16.13 9.18
C GLY A 37 -5.89 14.95 8.30
N HIS A 38 -6.88 14.15 7.88
CA HIS A 38 -6.71 13.07 6.91
C HIS A 38 -6.10 13.56 5.60
N ASP A 39 -6.66 14.62 5.02
CA ASP A 39 -6.20 15.17 3.75
C ASP A 39 -4.79 15.77 3.85
N LEU A 40 -4.47 16.40 4.98
CA LEU A 40 -3.12 16.87 5.26
C LEU A 40 -2.14 15.68 5.31
N ALA A 41 -2.49 14.61 6.02
CA ALA A 41 -1.67 13.42 6.12
C ALA A 41 -1.49 12.73 4.76
N ALA A 42 -2.53 12.67 3.94
CA ALA A 42 -2.48 12.11 2.58
C ALA A 42 -1.56 12.94 1.66
N ARG A 43 -1.68 14.25 1.68
CA ARG A 43 -0.79 15.18 0.92
C ARG A 43 0.65 15.06 1.37
N TRP A 44 0.89 15.02 2.69
CA TRP A 44 2.23 14.82 3.24
C TRP A 44 2.85 13.50 2.75
N ALA A 45 2.07 12.42 2.77
CA ALA A 45 2.52 11.12 2.29
C ALA A 45 2.90 11.14 0.80
N LYS A 46 2.12 11.84 -0.04
CA LYS A 46 2.40 12.01 -1.47
C LYS A 46 3.72 12.76 -1.69
N VAL A 47 3.92 13.88 -1.01
CA VAL A 47 5.17 14.65 -1.08
C VAL A 47 6.37 13.81 -0.61
N ASN A 48 6.22 13.11 0.52
CA ASN A 48 7.27 12.23 1.03
C ASN A 48 7.67 11.14 0.03
N ARG A 49 6.71 10.48 -0.64
CA ARG A 49 7.00 9.49 -1.68
C ARG A 49 7.71 10.11 -2.87
N GLY A 50 7.26 11.28 -3.33
CA GLY A 50 7.91 12.02 -4.42
C GLY A 50 9.38 12.34 -4.12
N LEU A 51 9.66 12.86 -2.92
CA LEU A 51 11.03 13.15 -2.48
C LEU A 51 11.90 11.88 -2.36
N LEU A 52 11.34 10.79 -1.86
CA LEU A 52 12.06 9.51 -1.80
C LEU A 52 12.38 8.98 -3.19
N ALA A 53 11.41 9.03 -4.12
CA ALA A 53 11.60 8.61 -5.50
C ALA A 53 12.66 9.47 -6.20
N GLN A 54 12.57 10.80 -6.08
CA GLN A 54 13.55 11.72 -6.65
C GLN A 54 14.97 11.44 -6.17
N ARG A 55 15.16 11.28 -4.85
CA ARG A 55 16.48 10.94 -4.28
C ARG A 55 17.00 9.61 -4.78
N PHE A 56 16.12 8.63 -4.94
CA PHE A 56 16.50 7.31 -5.43
C PHE A 56 16.95 7.37 -6.90
N VAL A 57 16.19 8.06 -7.74
CA VAL A 57 16.51 8.27 -9.16
C VAL A 57 17.84 9.03 -9.31
N GLN A 58 18.04 10.11 -8.53
CA GLN A 58 19.30 10.85 -8.53
C GLN A 58 20.51 9.98 -8.15
N GLN A 59 20.37 9.11 -7.14
CA GLN A 59 21.45 8.21 -6.74
C GLN A 59 21.77 7.14 -7.78
N LEU A 60 20.82 6.81 -8.64
CA LEU A 60 21.00 5.90 -9.75
C LEU A 60 21.59 6.60 -11.01
N GLY A 61 21.69 7.93 -11.00
CA GLY A 61 22.07 8.71 -12.17
C GLY A 61 21.08 8.56 -13.34
N ALA A 62 19.80 8.37 -13.02
CA ALA A 62 18.74 8.12 -13.98
C ALA A 62 17.75 9.28 -14.04
N GLU A 63 16.92 9.29 -15.09
CA GLU A 63 15.73 10.11 -15.22
C GLU A 63 14.48 9.24 -15.10
N ALA A 64 13.40 9.76 -14.55
CA ALA A 64 12.15 9.05 -14.43
C ALA A 64 10.95 9.99 -14.35
N ASP A 65 9.85 9.58 -14.95
CA ASP A 65 8.56 10.22 -14.88
C ASP A 65 7.65 9.51 -13.88
N LEU A 66 6.76 10.26 -13.22
CA LEU A 66 5.75 9.72 -12.33
C LEU A 66 4.59 9.16 -13.15
N LEU A 67 4.49 7.84 -13.21
CA LEU A 67 3.37 7.17 -13.88
C LEU A 67 2.12 7.10 -12.97
N TRP A 68 2.31 6.78 -11.69
CA TRP A 68 1.20 6.57 -10.76
C TRP A 68 1.64 6.75 -9.30
N ASP A 69 0.76 7.34 -8.49
CA ASP A 69 0.91 7.42 -7.04
C ASP A 69 -0.46 7.19 -6.37
N GLY A 70 -0.60 6.12 -5.61
CA GLY A 70 -1.84 5.73 -4.97
C GLY A 70 -1.76 5.67 -3.45
N CYS A 71 -2.89 5.92 -2.82
CA CYS A 71 -3.08 5.75 -1.39
C CYS A 71 -4.04 4.59 -1.13
N HIS A 72 -3.66 3.67 -0.24
CA HIS A 72 -4.48 2.51 0.11
C HIS A 72 -5.16 2.62 1.49
N ASN A 73 -5.04 3.78 2.13
CA ASN A 73 -5.78 4.16 3.32
C ASN A 73 -6.30 5.57 3.08
N SER A 74 -7.55 5.69 2.67
CA SER A 74 -8.14 6.98 2.29
C SER A 74 -9.63 7.03 2.55
N ILE A 75 -10.13 8.26 2.67
CA ILE A 75 -11.56 8.57 2.68
C ILE A 75 -11.80 9.50 1.51
N THR A 76 -12.74 9.17 0.64
CA THR A 76 -13.10 9.98 -0.54
C THR A 76 -14.60 10.10 -0.68
N ALA A 77 -15.08 11.31 -0.96
CA ALA A 77 -16.48 11.53 -1.31
C ALA A 77 -16.77 11.04 -2.74
N ARG A 78 -17.96 10.50 -2.95
CA ARG A 78 -18.48 10.03 -4.24
C ARG A 78 -19.94 10.36 -4.39
N GLU A 79 -20.35 10.72 -5.59
CA GLU A 79 -21.77 10.78 -5.94
C GLU A 79 -22.25 9.38 -6.33
N HIS A 80 -23.31 8.92 -5.69
CA HIS A 80 -23.95 7.64 -5.96
C HIS A 80 -25.46 7.78 -5.77
N GLU A 81 -26.24 7.47 -6.80
CA GLU A 81 -27.70 7.59 -6.82
C GLU A 81 -28.25 8.98 -6.40
N GLY A 82 -27.47 10.04 -6.67
CA GLY A 82 -27.84 11.43 -6.34
C GLY A 82 -27.52 11.85 -4.90
N GLU A 83 -26.82 10.99 -4.15
CA GLU A 83 -26.36 11.26 -2.79
C GLU A 83 -24.83 11.23 -2.71
N THR A 84 -24.24 12.05 -1.83
CA THR A 84 -22.79 11.98 -1.56
C THR A 84 -22.52 10.83 -0.58
N VAL A 85 -21.77 9.82 -1.01
CA VAL A 85 -21.31 8.73 -0.17
C VAL A 85 -19.82 8.86 0.12
N TRP A 86 -19.39 8.40 1.29
CA TRP A 86 -17.99 8.43 1.71
C TRP A 86 -17.38 7.04 1.64
N VAL A 87 -16.44 6.85 0.73
CA VAL A 87 -15.75 5.59 0.55
C VAL A 87 -14.51 5.54 1.42
N HIS A 88 -14.53 4.67 2.43
CA HIS A 88 -13.41 4.41 3.32
C HIS A 88 -12.59 3.24 2.80
N ARG A 89 -11.33 3.47 2.49
CA ARG A 89 -10.40 2.43 2.02
C ARG A 89 -9.34 2.15 3.06
N LYS A 90 -9.18 0.87 3.36
CA LYS A 90 -8.03 0.36 4.11
C LYS A 90 -7.53 -0.91 3.44
N GLY A 91 -6.30 -0.86 2.91
CA GLY A 91 -5.78 -1.97 2.15
C GLY A 91 -6.44 -2.15 0.79
N ALA A 92 -7.03 -1.09 0.25
CA ALA A 92 -7.60 -1.01 -1.09
C ALA A 92 -7.18 0.31 -1.74
N VAL A 93 -7.00 0.32 -3.05
CA VAL A 93 -6.70 1.53 -3.85
C VAL A 93 -7.92 1.96 -4.65
N ALA A 94 -7.99 3.24 -4.98
CA ALA A 94 -9.01 3.76 -5.87
C ALA A 94 -8.85 3.19 -7.29
N ALA A 95 -9.96 2.77 -7.89
CA ALA A 95 -10.00 2.22 -9.24
C ALA A 95 -10.17 3.28 -10.34
N GLU A 96 -10.35 4.53 -9.99
CA GLU A 96 -10.71 5.63 -10.91
C GLU A 96 -9.46 6.31 -11.47
N THR A 97 -8.52 5.53 -11.93
CA THR A 97 -7.28 5.97 -12.57
C THR A 97 -7.07 5.17 -13.85
N GLU A 98 -6.31 5.70 -14.79
CA GLU A 98 -5.99 4.99 -16.03
C GLU A 98 -5.25 3.69 -15.78
N ALA A 99 -4.49 3.63 -14.69
CA ALA A 99 -3.76 2.43 -14.29
C ALA A 99 -3.59 2.36 -12.77
N VAL A 100 -3.49 1.14 -12.24
CA VAL A 100 -3.25 0.85 -10.82
C VAL A 100 -2.11 -0.14 -10.69
N VAL A 101 -1.19 0.12 -9.76
CA VAL A 101 -0.13 -0.83 -9.41
C VAL A 101 -0.57 -1.69 -8.23
N ILE A 102 -0.56 -3.00 -8.42
CA ILE A 102 -0.75 -3.98 -7.34
C ILE A 102 0.59 -4.65 -7.04
N PRO A 103 1.29 -4.22 -5.98
CA PRO A 103 2.59 -4.78 -5.64
C PRO A 103 2.46 -6.19 -5.06
N GLY A 104 3.30 -7.07 -5.54
CA GLY A 104 3.58 -8.33 -4.89
C GLY A 104 4.52 -8.18 -3.70
N SER A 105 4.95 -9.31 -3.17
CA SER A 105 6.03 -9.35 -2.19
C SER A 105 7.39 -9.11 -2.88
N ARG A 106 8.45 -8.93 -2.12
CA ARG A 106 9.81 -8.85 -2.68
C ARG A 106 10.28 -10.09 -3.44
N GLY A 107 9.55 -11.20 -3.33
CA GLY A 107 9.85 -12.47 -4.01
C GLY A 107 8.82 -12.85 -5.08
N SER A 108 7.92 -11.97 -5.45
CA SER A 108 6.88 -12.19 -6.46
C SER A 108 6.78 -11.00 -7.40
N LEU A 109 6.06 -11.17 -8.51
CA LEU A 109 5.80 -10.09 -9.46
C LEU A 109 4.95 -8.99 -8.83
N SER A 110 5.02 -7.79 -9.38
CA SER A 110 4.04 -6.71 -9.20
C SER A 110 3.35 -6.46 -10.53
N TYR A 111 2.12 -5.97 -10.50
CA TYR A 111 1.29 -5.84 -11.69
C TYR A 111 0.87 -4.39 -11.90
N LEU A 112 0.91 -3.95 -13.15
CA LEU A 112 0.25 -2.74 -13.62
C LEU A 112 -1.05 -3.19 -14.30
N LEU A 113 -2.18 -2.72 -13.79
CA LEU A 113 -3.50 -3.12 -14.21
C LEU A 113 -4.28 -1.90 -14.71
N LYS A 114 -5.11 -2.10 -15.71
CA LYS A 114 -6.11 -1.13 -16.15
C LYS A 114 -7.44 -1.50 -15.51
N PRO A 115 -8.04 -0.62 -14.68
CA PRO A 115 -9.41 -0.81 -14.19
C PRO A 115 -10.42 -0.87 -15.34
N LEU A 116 -11.47 -1.66 -15.19
CA LEU A 116 -12.55 -1.84 -16.14
C LEU A 116 -13.90 -1.50 -15.50
N GLY A 117 -14.88 -1.11 -16.33
CA GLY A 117 -16.23 -0.78 -15.87
C GLY A 117 -16.31 0.58 -15.16
N ASP A 118 -17.44 0.83 -14.54
CA ASP A 118 -17.76 2.06 -13.81
C ASP A 118 -17.28 2.08 -12.35
N GLY A 119 -16.94 0.91 -11.82
CA GLY A 119 -16.43 0.75 -10.46
C GLY A 119 -17.49 0.60 -9.37
N GLU A 120 -18.77 0.79 -9.64
CA GLU A 120 -19.83 0.78 -8.62
C GLU A 120 -19.92 -0.56 -7.89
N SER A 121 -19.87 -1.67 -8.63
CA SER A 121 -20.01 -3.02 -8.09
C SER A 121 -18.97 -3.39 -7.02
N HIS A 122 -17.85 -2.70 -6.99
CA HIS A 122 -16.76 -2.91 -6.03
C HIS A 122 -16.38 -1.63 -5.27
N ALA A 123 -17.33 -0.70 -5.12
CA ALA A 123 -17.16 0.58 -4.43
C ALA A 123 -15.91 1.35 -4.90
N TRP A 124 -15.68 1.38 -6.21
CA TRP A 124 -14.54 2.05 -6.87
C TRP A 124 -13.18 1.70 -6.27
N SER A 125 -13.01 0.45 -5.84
CA SER A 125 -11.83 0.03 -5.07
C SER A 125 -11.27 -1.29 -5.58
N LEU A 126 -9.95 -1.41 -5.63
CA LEU A 126 -9.23 -2.62 -6.02
C LEU A 126 -8.27 -3.04 -4.90
N ALA A 127 -7.84 -4.30 -4.92
CA ALA A 127 -6.81 -4.79 -4.00
C ALA A 127 -5.54 -3.93 -4.10
N HIS A 128 -4.92 -3.62 -2.95
CA HIS A 128 -3.69 -2.82 -2.90
C HIS A 128 -2.40 -3.63 -2.95
N GLY A 129 -2.49 -4.95 -3.02
CA GLY A 129 -1.37 -5.89 -3.00
C GLY A 129 -1.81 -7.30 -2.63
N ALA A 130 -0.84 -8.20 -2.47
CA ALA A 130 -1.10 -9.62 -2.17
C ALA A 130 -1.84 -9.86 -0.84
N GLY A 131 -1.76 -8.94 0.10
CA GLY A 131 -2.24 -9.16 1.46
C GLY A 131 -1.36 -10.13 2.26
N ARG A 132 -1.47 -10.08 3.57
CA ARG A 132 -0.71 -10.95 4.47
C ARG A 132 -1.48 -12.21 4.83
N LYS A 133 -0.77 -13.31 5.04
CA LYS A 133 -1.35 -14.56 5.59
C LYS A 133 -1.53 -14.46 7.10
N TRP A 134 -0.62 -13.73 7.77
CA TRP A 134 -0.57 -13.61 9.24
C TRP A 134 -0.28 -12.18 9.66
N ALA A 135 -0.59 -11.86 10.93
CA ALA A 135 -0.19 -10.61 11.55
C ALA A 135 1.35 -10.46 11.54
N ARG A 136 1.86 -9.22 11.63
CA ARG A 136 3.29 -8.94 11.52
C ARG A 136 4.13 -9.70 12.53
N ASN A 137 3.73 -9.68 13.80
CA ASN A 137 4.46 -10.38 14.87
C ASN A 137 4.49 -11.89 14.65
N GLU A 138 3.37 -12.48 14.25
CA GLU A 138 3.25 -13.91 13.94
C GLU A 138 4.10 -14.27 12.71
N SER A 139 4.06 -13.48 11.66
CA SER A 139 4.91 -13.66 10.47
C SER A 139 6.39 -13.68 10.84
N ARG A 140 6.83 -12.73 11.68
CA ARG A 140 8.22 -12.64 12.13
C ARG A 140 8.66 -13.89 12.87
N GLN A 141 7.86 -14.39 13.80
CA GLN A 141 8.17 -15.60 14.56
C GLN A 141 8.28 -16.82 13.62
N ARG A 142 7.24 -17.08 12.82
CA ARG A 142 7.20 -18.21 11.87
C ARG A 142 8.36 -18.20 10.88
N MET A 143 8.72 -17.01 10.39
CA MET A 143 9.80 -16.89 9.41
C MET A 143 11.19 -17.07 10.03
N ARG A 144 11.40 -16.69 11.31
CA ARG A 144 12.64 -16.97 12.03
C ARG A 144 12.87 -18.45 12.28
N GLU A 145 11.79 -19.20 12.54
CA GLU A 145 11.85 -20.65 12.71
C GLU A 145 12.15 -21.38 11.39
N ARG A 146 11.75 -20.79 10.26
CA ARG A 146 11.80 -21.42 8.94
C ARG A 146 13.01 -21.04 8.11
N PHE A 147 13.53 -19.84 8.23
CA PHE A 147 14.55 -19.28 7.34
C PHE A 147 15.72 -18.66 8.10
N GLY A 148 16.95 -18.95 7.65
CA GLY A 148 18.13 -18.17 8.01
C GLY A 148 18.17 -16.81 7.29
N MET A 149 18.88 -15.83 7.84
CA MET A 149 18.99 -14.47 7.27
C MET A 149 19.52 -14.48 5.83
N HIS A 150 20.52 -15.31 5.55
CA HIS A 150 21.12 -15.39 4.22
C HIS A 150 20.11 -15.83 3.14
N GLN A 151 19.19 -16.72 3.50
CA GLN A 151 18.12 -17.18 2.60
C GLN A 151 17.13 -16.07 2.27
N LEU A 152 16.97 -15.10 3.16
CA LEU A 152 16.08 -13.94 2.98
C LEU A 152 16.76 -12.73 2.31
N ALA A 153 18.08 -12.76 2.13
CA ALA A 153 18.85 -11.71 1.45
C ALA A 153 18.74 -11.78 -0.08
N GLN A 154 18.30 -12.90 -0.61
CA GLN A 154 17.99 -13.11 -2.03
C GLN A 154 16.55 -13.60 -2.17
N THR A 155 15.96 -13.34 -3.33
CA THR A 155 14.58 -13.76 -3.61
C THR A 155 14.56 -14.88 -4.64
N PRO A 156 13.47 -15.70 -4.70
CA PRO A 156 13.34 -16.75 -5.71
C PRO A 156 13.43 -16.21 -7.16
N LEU A 157 13.09 -14.93 -7.37
CA LEU A 157 13.19 -14.28 -8.68
C LEU A 157 14.58 -13.69 -8.98
N GLY A 158 15.59 -13.98 -8.15
CA GLY A 158 16.96 -13.48 -8.32
C GLY A 158 17.16 -12.05 -7.82
N GLY A 159 16.18 -11.44 -7.19
CA GLY A 159 16.28 -10.10 -6.63
C GLY A 159 17.12 -10.07 -5.35
N ARG A 160 17.83 -8.97 -5.13
CA ARG A 160 18.62 -8.72 -3.93
C ARG A 160 17.85 -7.92 -2.90
N VAL A 161 18.06 -8.25 -1.60
CA VAL A 161 17.42 -7.54 -0.49
C VAL A 161 18.47 -6.81 0.34
N ILE A 162 18.30 -5.50 0.51
CA ILE A 162 19.07 -4.65 1.42
C ILE A 162 18.14 -4.21 2.53
N CYS A 163 18.38 -4.68 3.74
CA CYS A 163 17.57 -4.37 4.92
C CYS A 163 18.47 -4.28 6.15
N GLY A 164 18.51 -3.10 6.76
CA GLY A 164 19.31 -2.85 7.96
C GLY A 164 18.65 -3.38 9.25
N GLU A 165 17.36 -3.66 9.22
CA GLU A 165 16.60 -4.17 10.37
C GLU A 165 16.33 -5.67 10.23
N ARG A 166 16.91 -6.43 11.13
CA ARG A 166 16.80 -7.89 11.14
C ARG A 166 15.36 -8.37 11.25
N ASP A 167 14.59 -7.75 12.12
CA ASP A 167 13.19 -8.12 12.36
C ASP A 167 12.31 -7.89 11.12
N LEU A 168 12.51 -6.77 10.47
CA LEU A 168 11.81 -6.41 9.26
C LEU A 168 12.13 -7.36 8.09
N LEU A 169 13.35 -7.92 8.06
CA LEU A 169 13.72 -8.93 7.07
C LEU A 169 12.84 -10.18 7.17
N TYR A 170 12.55 -10.62 8.39
CA TYR A 170 11.66 -11.76 8.63
C TYR A 170 10.19 -11.41 8.47
N GLU A 171 9.78 -10.28 9.03
CA GLU A 171 8.40 -9.80 8.97
C GLU A 171 7.89 -9.65 7.54
N GLU A 172 8.74 -9.19 6.64
CA GLU A 172 8.45 -8.93 5.24
C GLU A 172 8.91 -10.08 4.31
N ALA A 173 9.13 -11.29 4.83
CA ALA A 173 9.50 -12.43 4.01
C ALA A 173 8.39 -12.76 2.99
N PRO A 174 8.72 -13.19 1.75
CA PRO A 174 7.71 -13.51 0.74
C PRO A 174 6.65 -14.51 1.21
N ALA A 175 7.04 -15.51 1.97
CA ALA A 175 6.13 -16.54 2.49
C ALA A 175 5.09 -16.01 3.49
N ALA A 176 5.26 -14.79 4.03
CA ALA A 176 4.29 -14.13 4.91
C ALA A 176 3.07 -13.56 4.15
N TYR A 177 3.12 -13.53 2.82
CA TYR A 177 2.10 -12.96 1.95
C TYR A 177 1.30 -14.05 1.23
N LYS A 178 0.08 -13.73 0.85
CA LYS A 178 -0.72 -14.51 -0.09
C LYS A 178 -0.05 -14.53 -1.46
N ASN A 179 -0.46 -15.44 -2.32
CA ASN A 179 -0.02 -15.44 -3.70
C ASN A 179 -0.64 -14.25 -4.45
N ILE A 180 0.19 -13.41 -5.03
CA ILE A 180 -0.27 -12.24 -5.78
C ILE A 180 -0.94 -12.64 -7.10
N GLU A 181 -0.52 -13.74 -7.70
CA GLU A 181 -1.07 -14.24 -8.96
C GLU A 181 -2.53 -14.61 -8.77
N ASP A 182 -2.89 -15.28 -7.65
CA ASP A 182 -4.28 -15.62 -7.34
C ASP A 182 -5.12 -14.34 -7.15
N VAL A 183 -4.59 -13.34 -6.45
CA VAL A 183 -5.29 -12.05 -6.24
C VAL A 183 -5.55 -11.33 -7.56
N VAL A 184 -4.58 -11.31 -8.47
CA VAL A 184 -4.74 -10.67 -9.78
C VAL A 184 -5.68 -11.48 -10.66
N GLN A 185 -5.60 -12.81 -10.62
CA GLN A 185 -6.50 -13.66 -11.38
C GLN A 185 -7.95 -13.49 -10.94
N ASP A 186 -8.22 -13.44 -9.63
CA ASP A 186 -9.56 -13.15 -9.09
C ASP A 186 -10.13 -11.83 -9.63
N LEU A 187 -9.31 -10.78 -9.71
CA LEU A 187 -9.73 -9.49 -10.26
C LEU A 187 -10.00 -9.54 -11.77
N VAL A 188 -9.23 -10.32 -12.52
CA VAL A 188 -9.42 -10.53 -13.97
C VAL A 188 -10.67 -11.37 -14.21
N ASP A 189 -10.86 -12.44 -13.48
CA ASP A 189 -12.03 -13.34 -13.62
C ASP A 189 -13.35 -12.63 -13.25
N ALA A 190 -13.27 -11.69 -12.29
CA ALA A 190 -14.39 -10.82 -11.96
C ALA A 190 -14.63 -9.69 -12.99
N GLY A 191 -13.81 -9.57 -14.04
CA GLY A 191 -13.93 -8.52 -15.05
C GLY A 191 -13.62 -7.12 -14.58
N LEU A 192 -12.93 -6.97 -13.44
CA LEU A 192 -12.65 -5.67 -12.83
C LEU A 192 -11.40 -4.99 -13.40
N VAL A 193 -10.48 -5.76 -13.97
CA VAL A 193 -9.22 -5.26 -14.50
C VAL A 193 -8.73 -6.03 -15.71
N SER A 194 -7.83 -5.41 -16.48
CA SER A 194 -6.96 -6.09 -17.44
C SER A 194 -5.49 -5.85 -17.09
N VAL A 195 -4.63 -6.84 -17.34
CA VAL A 195 -3.19 -6.73 -17.08
C VAL A 195 -2.51 -5.95 -18.19
N ILE A 196 -1.83 -4.85 -17.84
CA ILE A 196 -1.02 -4.04 -18.78
C ILE A 196 0.41 -4.55 -18.82
N ALA A 197 1.02 -4.73 -17.61
CA ALA A 197 2.42 -5.12 -17.49
C ALA A 197 2.70 -5.81 -16.16
N THR A 198 3.82 -6.51 -16.10
CA THR A 198 4.36 -7.11 -14.88
C THR A 198 5.77 -6.58 -14.62
N PHE A 199 6.12 -6.45 -13.32
CA PHE A 199 7.43 -6.00 -12.89
C PHE A 199 8.06 -7.07 -12.00
N ARG A 200 9.29 -7.46 -12.34
CA ARG A 200 10.10 -8.34 -11.51
C ARG A 200 10.99 -7.50 -10.58
N PRO A 201 10.95 -7.72 -9.26
CA PRO A 201 11.81 -6.99 -8.34
C PRO A 201 13.27 -7.41 -8.52
N LEU A 202 14.15 -6.46 -8.82
CA LEU A 202 15.59 -6.66 -8.92
C LEU A 202 16.28 -6.34 -7.59
N LEU A 203 15.82 -5.30 -6.92
CA LEU A 203 16.35 -4.83 -5.66
C LEU A 203 15.23 -4.40 -4.73
N THR A 204 15.28 -4.89 -3.50
CA THR A 204 14.41 -4.40 -2.42
C THR A 204 15.29 -3.71 -1.38
N TYR A 205 15.07 -2.41 -1.22
CA TYR A 205 15.67 -1.61 -0.16
C TYR A 205 14.60 -1.30 0.90
N LYS A 206 14.88 -1.60 2.17
CA LYS A 206 13.94 -1.31 3.28
C LYS A 206 14.47 -0.17 4.14
N THR A 207 15.16 -0.48 5.19
CA THR A 207 15.78 0.53 6.04
C THR A 207 17.27 0.25 6.15
N ARG A 208 18.04 1.30 6.38
CA ARG A 208 19.43 1.18 6.80
C ARG A 208 19.48 1.48 8.29
N ALA A 209 19.98 0.56 9.09
CA ALA A 209 20.31 0.89 10.48
C ALA A 209 21.33 2.03 10.45
N PHE A 210 21.01 3.15 11.09
CA PHE A 210 22.04 4.13 11.37
C PHE A 210 23.00 3.46 12.35
N LEU A 211 24.24 3.28 11.94
CA LEU A 211 25.32 2.98 12.88
C LEU A 211 25.36 4.18 13.84
N ARG A 212 24.92 3.96 15.06
CA ARG A 212 25.12 4.90 16.17
C ARG A 212 26.54 4.83 16.65
#